data_e5c7d92b69fba30135a9e98504b43283
#
_entry.id   e5c7d92b69fba30135a9e98504b43283
#
_cell.length_a   1.000
_cell.length_b   1.000
_cell.length_c   1.000
_cell.angle_alpha   90.00
_cell.angle_beta   90.00
_cell.angle_gamma   90.00
#
_symmetry.space_group_name_H-M   'P 1'
#
loop_
_entity.id
_entity.type
_entity.pdbx_description
1 polymer ?
#
loop_
_entity_poly.entity_id
_entity_poly.type
_entity_poly.pdbx_seq_one_letter_code
_entity_poly.pdbx_strand_id
1 'polypeptide(L)'
;MKHLLLLFTFLSIVINVYSQKKKSIDDIKYQRNSLSTFLVSDGNYENKDKVLQSYKNYEFPDKYNDHRISLNDLDLSSIVFNDEEMEVIYNELGETKESYDKKIAIAKTIFGDDYTDENLTIYKIKKFLVSNKIGAKIVSKWFDNNNDGKFDLELITERGLFSASKEDIDKANAEVRGQSRLIDGATLDLVPKTYLVLNKMSFISNEIAASYIRALAEEEILKLEGLKKDIATKLADNVYKKTSEGYSVLTTAYLFNLKWDQSNIEEIYNNWETKDAFLNNRNFDTEHVGTEKANSLVTFSLKAEDKDRTEDDIINLATVRNVEKVFSKLTKKYEDFKPKAPLAEFGKPMTAFIGMKEGLTGGETFEVLNEEFDSKTGRTIYKSVGKIKVDKKSIWDNRYSADDKPNDPNGPDRTSFKGKAAKATYGSLIRLIK
;
A
#
# COMPACT_ATOMS: atom_id res chain seq x y z
N MET A 1 -22.09 -4.45 48.42
CA MET A 1 -21.56 -5.56 47.60
C MET A 1 -22.46 -5.94 46.41
N LYS A 2 -23.77 -6.08 46.55
CA LYS A 2 -24.63 -6.45 45.37
C LYS A 2 -24.68 -5.41 44.24
N HIS A 3 -24.59 -4.13 44.53
CA HIS A 3 -24.57 -3.07 43.49
C HIS A 3 -23.23 -2.95 42.76
N LEU A 4 -22.14 -3.35 43.37
CA LEU A 4 -20.82 -3.35 42.75
C LEU A 4 -20.67 -4.51 41.77
N LEU A 5 -21.30 -5.65 42.04
CA LEU A 5 -21.32 -6.81 41.13
C LEU A 5 -22.16 -6.55 39.87
N LEU A 6 -23.27 -5.79 40.02
CA LEU A 6 -24.10 -5.40 38.87
C LEU A 6 -23.38 -4.41 37.92
N LEU A 7 -22.56 -3.51 38.48
CA LEU A 7 -21.79 -2.57 37.66
C LEU A 7 -20.69 -3.29 36.84
N PHE A 8 -20.05 -4.31 37.42
CA PHE A 8 -19.03 -5.11 36.73
C PHE A 8 -19.62 -6.01 35.64
N THR A 9 -20.81 -6.56 35.85
CA THR A 9 -21.50 -7.33 34.81
C THR A 9 -22.03 -6.45 33.67
N PHE A 10 -22.44 -5.22 33.95
CA PHE A 10 -22.85 -4.27 32.91
C PHE A 10 -21.64 -3.78 32.09
N LEU A 11 -20.50 -3.53 32.73
CA LEU A 11 -19.27 -3.11 32.06
C LEU A 11 -18.71 -4.21 31.17
N SER A 12 -18.78 -5.48 31.59
CA SER A 12 -18.34 -6.62 30.77
C SER A 12 -19.27 -6.89 29.56
N ILE A 13 -20.55 -6.57 29.66
CA ILE A 13 -21.49 -6.68 28.56
C ILE A 13 -21.26 -5.55 27.53
N VAL A 14 -20.97 -4.33 27.98
CA VAL A 14 -20.68 -3.19 27.11
C VAL A 14 -19.36 -3.40 26.34
N ILE A 15 -18.32 -3.94 26.99
CA ILE A 15 -17.05 -4.25 26.33
C ILE A 15 -17.21 -5.36 25.26
N ASN A 16 -18.10 -6.35 25.49
CA ASN A 16 -18.36 -7.39 24.50
C ASN A 16 -19.23 -6.91 23.31
N VAL A 17 -20.05 -5.88 23.48
CA VAL A 17 -20.89 -5.34 22.39
C VAL A 17 -20.04 -4.46 21.44
N TYR A 18 -19.00 -3.80 21.92
CA TYR A 18 -18.08 -3.03 21.06
C TYR A 18 -17.07 -3.92 20.29
N SER A 19 -16.86 -5.16 20.73
CA SER A 19 -15.95 -6.11 20.08
C SER A 19 -16.59 -6.93 18.93
N GLN A 20 -17.90 -6.87 18.73
CA GLN A 20 -18.59 -7.80 17.81
C GLN A 20 -19.08 -7.22 16.48
N LYS A 21 -18.63 -6.01 16.08
CA LYS A 21 -19.03 -5.44 14.77
C LYS A 21 -17.97 -5.53 13.66
N LYS A 22 -17.06 -6.50 13.70
CA LYS A 22 -16.06 -6.73 12.65
C LYS A 22 -15.98 -8.19 12.24
N LYS A 23 -17.09 -8.84 11.89
CA LYS A 23 -17.04 -10.20 11.33
C LYS A 23 -18.25 -10.49 10.49
N SER A 24 -18.16 -10.33 9.19
CA SER A 24 -19.00 -11.04 8.22
C SER A 24 -18.44 -11.12 6.80
N ILE A 25 -17.10 -11.02 6.65
CA ILE A 25 -16.40 -11.49 5.46
C ILE A 25 -15.52 -12.68 5.87
N ASP A 26 -16.01 -13.48 6.81
CA ASP A 26 -15.23 -14.52 7.46
C ASP A 26 -14.97 -15.77 6.59
N ASP A 27 -15.47 -15.80 5.35
CA ASP A 27 -15.27 -16.96 4.47
C ASP A 27 -14.09 -16.81 3.49
N ILE A 28 -13.47 -15.61 3.39
CA ILE A 28 -12.28 -15.44 2.56
C ILE A 28 -11.05 -15.40 3.47
N LYS A 29 -10.55 -16.57 3.85
CA LYS A 29 -9.37 -16.70 4.72
C LYS A 29 -8.08 -16.20 4.09
N TYR A 30 -8.04 -15.96 2.79
CA TYR A 30 -6.84 -15.59 2.05
C TYR A 30 -7.15 -14.67 0.89
N GLN A 31 -6.31 -13.64 0.66
CA GLN A 31 -6.51 -12.68 -0.42
C GLN A 31 -5.73 -13.10 -1.69
N ARG A 32 -6.10 -12.54 -2.85
CA ARG A 32 -5.49 -12.91 -4.13
C ARG A 32 -4.13 -12.27 -4.38
N ASN A 33 -3.87 -11.19 -3.69
CA ASN A 33 -2.60 -10.46 -3.76
C ASN A 33 -1.96 -10.44 -2.38
N SER A 34 -0.66 -10.51 -2.35
CA SER A 34 0.13 -10.48 -1.11
C SER A 34 1.02 -9.27 -1.08
N LEU A 35 1.28 -8.75 0.11
CA LEU A 35 2.00 -7.53 0.30
C LEU A 35 2.99 -7.62 1.46
N SER A 36 4.17 -7.07 1.24
CA SER A 36 5.11 -6.68 2.28
C SER A 36 5.38 -5.18 2.17
N THR A 37 5.46 -4.46 3.29
CA THR A 37 5.70 -3.02 3.29
C THR A 37 6.86 -2.64 4.17
N PHE A 38 7.63 -1.63 3.74
CA PHE A 38 8.80 -1.11 4.45
C PHE A 38 8.79 0.41 4.44
N LEU A 39 9.28 1.00 5.52
CA LEU A 39 9.73 2.39 5.51
C LEU A 39 11.16 2.44 4.95
N VAL A 40 11.46 3.41 4.10
CA VAL A 40 12.78 3.64 3.54
C VAL A 40 13.33 4.96 4.06
N SER A 41 14.52 4.93 4.64
CA SER A 41 15.28 6.10 5.01
C SER A 41 16.60 6.16 4.22
N ASP A 42 17.07 7.36 3.97
CA ASP A 42 18.37 7.61 3.36
C ASP A 42 19.10 8.60 4.27
N GLY A 43 19.62 8.06 5.39
CA GLY A 43 20.17 8.82 6.49
C GLY A 43 19.15 9.17 7.58
N ASN A 44 19.50 10.15 8.40
CA ASN A 44 18.67 10.64 9.49
C ASN A 44 17.85 11.86 9.04
N TYR A 45 16.62 11.96 9.49
CA TYR A 45 15.76 13.12 9.29
C TYR A 45 14.95 13.40 10.57
N GLU A 46 14.42 14.61 10.66
CA GLU A 46 13.64 15.04 11.82
C GLU A 46 12.46 14.11 12.09
N ASN A 47 12.25 13.74 13.35
CA ASN A 47 11.17 12.86 13.81
C ASN A 47 11.17 11.42 13.23
N LYS A 48 12.31 10.93 12.72
CA LYS A 48 12.43 9.58 12.13
C LYS A 48 11.84 8.49 13.01
N ASP A 49 12.13 8.47 14.30
CA ASP A 49 11.67 7.44 15.23
C ASP A 49 10.14 7.48 15.43
N LYS A 50 9.56 8.67 15.51
CA LYS A 50 8.10 8.84 15.61
C LYS A 50 7.39 8.41 14.32
N VAL A 51 7.97 8.72 13.16
CA VAL A 51 7.48 8.26 11.85
C VAL A 51 7.54 6.74 11.75
N LEU A 52 8.65 6.14 12.16
CA LEU A 52 8.81 4.68 12.17
C LEU A 52 7.80 4.01 13.11
N GLN A 53 7.57 4.58 14.29
CA GLN A 53 6.55 4.09 15.23
C GLN A 53 5.15 4.18 14.65
N SER A 54 4.79 5.30 14.03
CA SER A 54 3.50 5.50 13.35
C SER A 54 3.32 4.52 12.20
N TYR A 55 4.38 4.27 11.41
CA TYR A 55 4.36 3.32 10.31
C TYR A 55 4.19 1.87 10.79
N LYS A 56 4.83 1.49 11.89
CA LYS A 56 4.66 0.15 12.51
C LYS A 56 3.25 -0.10 13.03
N ASN A 57 2.62 0.94 13.54
CA ASN A 57 1.26 0.88 14.09
C ASN A 57 0.18 1.05 13.01
N TYR A 58 0.57 1.36 11.78
CA TYR A 58 -0.38 1.51 10.67
C TYR A 58 -1.13 0.20 10.41
N GLU A 59 -2.46 0.30 10.28
CA GLU A 59 -3.31 -0.83 9.96
C GLU A 59 -2.99 -1.37 8.57
N PHE A 60 -2.63 -2.65 8.50
CA PHE A 60 -2.29 -3.30 7.23
C PHE A 60 -3.50 -3.29 6.28
N PRO A 61 -3.30 -3.06 4.96
CA PRO A 61 -4.40 -3.07 4.00
C PRO A 61 -5.06 -4.45 3.91
N ASP A 62 -6.29 -4.56 4.39
CA ASP A 62 -7.07 -5.80 4.55
C ASP A 62 -7.40 -6.54 3.24
N LYS A 63 -7.13 -5.92 2.09
CA LYS A 63 -7.34 -6.50 0.76
C LYS A 63 -6.15 -7.26 0.21
N TYR A 64 -5.10 -7.37 1.01
CA TYR A 64 -3.87 -8.10 0.72
C TYR A 64 -3.56 -9.09 1.83
N ASN A 65 -2.92 -10.22 1.49
CA ASN A 65 -2.35 -11.08 2.50
C ASN A 65 -1.17 -10.38 3.18
N ASP A 66 -1.12 -10.41 4.50
CA ASP A 66 -0.01 -9.84 5.27
C ASP A 66 1.20 -10.77 5.19
N HIS A 67 2.08 -10.49 4.24
CA HIS A 67 3.35 -11.19 4.10
C HIS A 67 4.54 -10.32 4.54
N ARG A 68 4.29 -9.39 5.48
CA ARG A 68 5.38 -8.60 6.07
C ARG A 68 6.40 -9.51 6.74
N ILE A 69 7.65 -9.26 6.47
CA ILE A 69 8.78 -9.85 7.17
C ILE A 69 9.12 -8.97 8.38
N SER A 70 9.98 -9.46 9.27
CA SER A 70 10.34 -8.75 10.51
C SER A 70 11.10 -7.42 10.30
N LEU A 71 11.48 -7.11 9.08
CA LEU A 71 12.12 -5.84 8.71
C LEU A 71 11.04 -4.77 8.47
N ASN A 72 11.15 -3.63 9.16
CA ASN A 72 10.19 -2.52 9.03
C ASN A 72 10.81 -1.24 8.47
N ASP A 73 12.12 -1.07 8.63
CA ASP A 73 12.88 0.10 8.15
C ASP A 73 14.09 -0.36 7.34
N LEU A 74 14.35 0.36 6.28
CA LEU A 74 15.42 0.15 5.34
C LEU A 74 16.26 1.40 5.26
N ASP A 75 17.43 1.38 5.84
CA ASP A 75 18.36 2.50 5.73
C ASP A 75 19.27 2.34 4.50
N LEU A 76 19.08 3.21 3.52
CA LEU A 76 19.85 3.23 2.28
C LEU A 76 21.17 4.01 2.38
N SER A 77 21.44 4.69 3.48
CA SER A 77 22.65 5.49 3.65
C SER A 77 23.92 4.62 3.61
N SER A 78 23.80 3.37 4.06
CA SER A 78 24.90 2.39 4.04
C SER A 78 25.11 1.72 2.68
N ILE A 79 24.20 1.93 1.72
CA ILE A 79 24.29 1.32 0.39
C ILE A 79 25.15 2.20 -0.52
N VAL A 80 26.34 1.75 -0.78
CA VAL A 80 27.34 2.43 -1.65
C VAL A 80 27.53 1.59 -2.90
N PHE A 81 27.76 2.24 -4.02
CA PHE A 81 28.15 1.63 -5.28
C PHE A 81 29.62 1.85 -5.52
N ASN A 82 30.32 0.83 -6.03
CA ASN A 82 31.67 0.98 -6.55
C ASN A 82 31.63 1.56 -7.99
N ASP A 83 32.80 1.86 -8.55
CA ASP A 83 32.90 2.48 -9.88
C ASP A 83 32.31 1.58 -10.99
N GLU A 84 32.50 0.26 -10.90
CA GLU A 84 31.98 -0.69 -11.88
C GLU A 84 30.43 -0.74 -11.83
N GLU A 85 29.86 -0.77 -10.62
CA GLU A 85 28.40 -0.74 -10.43
C GLU A 85 27.81 0.59 -10.92
N MET A 86 28.50 1.70 -10.67
CA MET A 86 28.04 3.00 -11.17
C MET A 86 28.09 3.09 -12.69
N GLU A 87 29.10 2.50 -13.33
CA GLU A 87 29.17 2.43 -14.80
C GLU A 87 27.98 1.69 -15.39
N VAL A 88 27.58 0.55 -14.79
CA VAL A 88 26.37 -0.17 -15.18
C VAL A 88 25.13 0.71 -15.04
N ILE A 89 25.00 1.43 -13.92
CA ILE A 89 23.86 2.33 -13.67
C ILE A 89 23.81 3.44 -14.71
N TYR A 90 24.93 4.09 -15.03
CA TYR A 90 24.99 5.13 -16.05
C TYR A 90 24.54 4.59 -17.42
N ASN A 91 25.02 3.39 -17.81
CA ASN A 91 24.64 2.76 -19.06
C ASN A 91 23.15 2.44 -19.11
N GLU A 92 22.56 1.92 -18.03
CA GLU A 92 21.12 1.63 -17.95
C GLU A 92 20.26 2.91 -17.99
N LEU A 93 20.78 4.02 -17.46
CA LEU A 93 20.12 5.33 -17.52
C LEU A 93 20.31 6.05 -18.86
N GLY A 94 21.21 5.54 -19.73
CA GLY A 94 21.58 6.20 -20.98
C GLY A 94 22.38 7.48 -20.77
N GLU A 95 23.10 7.58 -19.65
CA GLU A 95 23.88 8.74 -19.24
C GLU A 95 25.39 8.41 -19.22
N THR A 96 26.24 9.44 -19.29
CA THR A 96 27.66 9.33 -18.95
C THR A 96 27.85 9.82 -17.52
N LYS A 97 28.96 9.42 -16.87
CA LYS A 97 29.32 9.91 -15.54
C LYS A 97 29.29 11.44 -15.48
N GLU A 98 29.91 12.11 -16.46
CA GLU A 98 29.96 13.58 -16.52
C GLU A 98 28.57 14.21 -16.62
N SER A 99 27.68 13.65 -17.47
CA SER A 99 26.29 14.11 -17.60
C SER A 99 25.53 13.94 -16.30
N TYR A 100 25.67 12.78 -15.67
CA TYR A 100 25.02 12.45 -14.41
C TYR A 100 25.49 13.37 -13.27
N ASP A 101 26.80 13.52 -13.09
CA ASP A 101 27.37 14.37 -12.04
C ASP A 101 26.93 15.85 -12.20
N LYS A 102 26.91 16.36 -13.43
CA LYS A 102 26.41 17.70 -13.74
C LYS A 102 24.92 17.85 -13.38
N LYS A 103 24.09 16.87 -13.73
CA LYS A 103 22.66 16.84 -13.39
C LYS A 103 22.46 16.87 -11.88
N ILE A 104 23.20 16.03 -11.13
CA ILE A 104 23.12 15.97 -9.67
C ILE A 104 23.61 17.29 -9.02
N ALA A 105 24.68 17.89 -9.51
CA ALA A 105 25.15 19.17 -9.02
C ALA A 105 24.11 20.30 -9.19
N ILE A 106 23.45 20.36 -10.35
CA ILE A 106 22.34 21.29 -10.59
C ILE A 106 21.17 21.01 -9.64
N ALA A 107 20.79 19.75 -9.48
CA ALA A 107 19.69 19.36 -8.58
C ALA A 107 19.98 19.74 -7.13
N LYS A 108 21.21 19.51 -6.65
CA LYS A 108 21.63 19.93 -5.30
C LYS A 108 21.60 21.44 -5.10
N THR A 109 21.95 22.22 -6.13
CA THR A 109 21.86 23.68 -6.07
C THR A 109 20.42 24.15 -5.91
N ILE A 110 19.45 23.41 -6.47
CA ILE A 110 18.01 23.76 -6.43
C ILE A 110 17.34 23.23 -5.17
N PHE A 111 17.62 21.97 -4.80
CA PHE A 111 16.89 21.23 -3.77
C PHE A 111 17.69 21.02 -2.47
N GLY A 112 18.94 21.50 -2.39
CA GLY A 112 19.82 21.33 -1.24
C GLY A 112 20.75 20.12 -1.34
N ASP A 113 21.76 20.11 -0.47
CA ASP A 113 22.81 19.07 -0.47
C ASP A 113 22.28 17.65 -0.18
N ASP A 114 21.16 17.55 0.52
CA ASP A 114 20.50 16.29 0.84
C ASP A 114 19.70 15.70 -0.34
N TYR A 115 19.73 16.35 -1.50
CA TYR A 115 19.06 15.82 -2.68
C TYR A 115 19.60 14.45 -3.06
N THR A 116 18.71 13.47 -3.14
CA THR A 116 18.99 12.12 -3.64
C THR A 116 18.27 11.89 -4.96
N ASP A 117 18.99 11.43 -5.98
CA ASP A 117 18.40 11.04 -7.25
C ASP A 117 17.44 9.86 -7.04
N GLU A 118 16.25 10.00 -7.57
CA GLU A 118 15.20 8.97 -7.45
C GLU A 118 15.59 7.68 -8.16
N ASN A 119 16.26 7.78 -9.30
CA ASN A 119 16.75 6.61 -10.03
C ASN A 119 17.82 5.88 -9.18
N LEU A 120 18.77 6.61 -8.61
CA LEU A 120 19.77 6.01 -7.73
C LEU A 120 19.15 5.37 -6.50
N THR A 121 18.08 5.96 -5.96
CA THR A 121 17.31 5.36 -4.86
C THR A 121 16.74 3.99 -5.25
N ILE A 122 16.24 3.83 -6.47
CA ILE A 122 15.73 2.54 -6.98
C ILE A 122 16.87 1.50 -7.03
N TYR A 123 18.06 1.87 -7.51
CA TYR A 123 19.21 0.96 -7.53
C TYR A 123 19.70 0.60 -6.14
N LYS A 124 19.73 1.55 -5.20
CA LYS A 124 20.02 1.27 -3.79
C LYS A 124 19.03 0.27 -3.19
N ILE A 125 17.72 0.47 -3.45
CA ILE A 125 16.70 -0.47 -3.01
C ILE A 125 16.95 -1.85 -3.62
N LYS A 126 17.13 -1.96 -4.94
CA LYS A 126 17.43 -3.24 -5.62
C LYS A 126 18.62 -3.94 -4.97
N LYS A 127 19.75 -3.23 -4.80
CA LYS A 127 20.95 -3.78 -4.16
C LYS A 127 20.67 -4.30 -2.74
N PHE A 128 19.90 -3.55 -1.95
CA PHE A 128 19.51 -3.99 -0.62
C PHE A 128 18.64 -5.24 -0.67
N LEU A 129 17.61 -5.28 -1.52
CA LEU A 129 16.68 -6.41 -1.61
C LEU A 129 17.41 -7.71 -1.95
N VAL A 130 18.35 -7.65 -2.89
CA VAL A 130 19.19 -8.79 -3.27
C VAL A 130 20.16 -9.17 -2.15
N SER A 131 20.92 -8.21 -1.60
CA SER A 131 21.94 -8.48 -0.56
C SER A 131 21.34 -9.07 0.71
N ASN A 132 20.10 -8.70 1.05
CA ASN A 132 19.39 -9.19 2.23
C ASN A 132 18.45 -10.36 1.94
N LYS A 133 18.47 -10.91 0.73
CA LYS A 133 17.65 -12.04 0.30
C LYS A 133 16.17 -11.83 0.57
N ILE A 134 15.67 -10.61 0.31
CA ILE A 134 14.28 -10.24 0.65
C ILE A 134 13.29 -11.08 -0.15
N GLY A 135 13.56 -11.35 -1.43
CA GLY A 135 12.74 -12.23 -2.26
C GLY A 135 12.57 -13.62 -1.61
N ALA A 136 13.67 -14.24 -1.18
CA ALA A 136 13.62 -15.53 -0.50
C ALA A 136 12.82 -15.48 0.82
N LYS A 137 13.00 -14.42 1.62
CA LYS A 137 12.23 -14.24 2.87
C LYS A 137 10.72 -14.10 2.62
N ILE A 138 10.35 -13.50 1.51
CA ILE A 138 8.94 -13.38 1.12
C ILE A 138 8.39 -14.72 0.63
N VAL A 139 9.18 -15.48 -0.16
CA VAL A 139 8.81 -16.83 -0.57
C VAL A 139 8.59 -17.73 0.65
N SER A 140 9.38 -17.57 1.71
CA SER A 140 9.14 -18.31 2.96
C SER A 140 7.79 -18.03 3.59
N LYS A 141 7.26 -16.81 3.45
CA LYS A 141 5.90 -16.47 3.94
C LYS A 141 4.79 -17.22 3.22
N TRP A 142 5.07 -17.66 1.99
CA TRP A 142 4.14 -18.50 1.25
C TRP A 142 4.20 -19.97 1.65
N PHE A 143 5.39 -20.46 1.94
CA PHE A 143 5.67 -21.90 1.90
C PHE A 143 6.26 -22.47 3.18
N ASP A 144 6.51 -21.65 4.20
CA ASP A 144 7.08 -22.06 5.48
C ASP A 144 6.27 -21.46 6.64
N ASN A 145 5.16 -22.12 6.98
CA ASN A 145 4.31 -21.67 8.08
C ASN A 145 4.93 -21.91 9.46
N ASN A 146 5.77 -22.93 9.55
CA ASN A 146 6.37 -23.40 10.81
C ASN A 146 7.70 -22.69 11.11
N ASN A 147 8.24 -21.93 10.16
CA ASN A 147 9.57 -21.31 10.20
C ASN A 147 10.69 -22.34 10.43
N ASP A 148 10.54 -23.56 9.90
CA ASP A 148 11.52 -24.64 10.01
C ASP A 148 12.49 -24.68 8.80
N GLY A 149 12.29 -23.78 7.84
CA GLY A 149 13.12 -23.67 6.65
C GLY A 149 12.76 -24.65 5.53
N LYS A 150 11.61 -25.30 5.62
CA LYS A 150 11.13 -26.25 4.60
C LYS A 150 9.89 -25.73 3.90
N PHE A 151 9.67 -26.21 2.68
CA PHE A 151 8.43 -25.94 1.96
C PHE A 151 7.27 -26.78 2.55
N ASP A 152 6.24 -26.10 3.01
CA ASP A 152 5.01 -26.73 3.50
C ASP A 152 4.03 -26.95 2.34
N LEU A 153 4.01 -28.19 1.80
CA LEU A 153 3.14 -28.54 0.67
C LEU A 153 1.65 -28.55 1.05
N GLU A 154 1.30 -28.83 2.30
CA GLU A 154 -0.09 -28.78 2.76
C GLU A 154 -0.58 -27.33 2.72
N LEU A 155 0.24 -26.40 3.20
CA LEU A 155 -0.04 -24.97 3.14
C LEU A 155 -0.19 -24.48 1.70
N ILE A 156 0.69 -24.91 0.79
CA ILE A 156 0.61 -24.57 -0.64
C ILE A 156 -0.71 -25.08 -1.22
N THR A 157 -1.09 -26.30 -0.89
CA THR A 157 -2.34 -26.91 -1.34
C THR A 157 -3.56 -26.16 -0.80
N GLU A 158 -3.57 -25.81 0.49
CA GLU A 158 -4.63 -25.01 1.11
C GLU A 158 -4.77 -23.65 0.42
N ARG A 159 -3.67 -22.98 0.10
CA ARG A 159 -3.67 -21.73 -0.64
C ARG A 159 -4.16 -21.87 -2.07
N GLY A 160 -3.83 -22.98 -2.73
CA GLY A 160 -4.35 -23.31 -4.05
C GLY A 160 -5.87 -23.51 -4.05
N LEU A 161 -6.43 -24.09 -3.01
CA LEU A 161 -7.89 -24.21 -2.82
C LEU A 161 -8.60 -22.85 -2.84
N PHE A 162 -7.94 -21.81 -2.36
CA PHE A 162 -8.50 -20.46 -2.38
C PHE A 162 -8.68 -19.89 -3.80
N SER A 163 -7.80 -20.24 -4.73
CA SER A 163 -7.91 -19.85 -6.15
C SER A 163 -8.77 -20.82 -6.96
N ALA A 164 -9.11 -21.99 -6.40
CA ALA A 164 -9.85 -23.02 -7.07
C ALA A 164 -11.36 -22.72 -7.07
N SER A 165 -12.02 -22.97 -8.20
CA SER A 165 -13.47 -23.02 -8.25
C SER A 165 -13.98 -24.28 -7.53
N LYS A 166 -15.29 -24.31 -7.19
CA LYS A 166 -15.91 -25.51 -6.63
C LYS A 166 -15.71 -26.74 -7.54
N GLU A 167 -15.72 -26.55 -8.85
CA GLU A 167 -15.51 -27.59 -9.84
C GLU A 167 -14.06 -28.10 -9.83
N ASP A 168 -13.07 -27.22 -9.60
CA ASP A 168 -11.67 -27.62 -9.42
C ASP A 168 -11.48 -28.44 -8.15
N ILE A 169 -12.13 -28.07 -7.06
CA ILE A 169 -12.10 -28.80 -5.79
C ILE A 169 -12.70 -30.19 -5.98
N ASP A 170 -13.85 -30.30 -6.63
CA ASP A 170 -14.52 -31.58 -6.89
C ASP A 170 -13.66 -32.47 -7.77
N LYS A 171 -12.99 -31.92 -8.80
CA LYS A 171 -12.03 -32.66 -9.65
C LYS A 171 -10.75 -33.03 -8.91
N ALA A 172 -10.23 -32.11 -8.10
CA ALA A 172 -9.04 -32.39 -7.28
C ALA A 172 -9.27 -33.54 -6.29
N ASN A 173 -10.48 -33.65 -5.75
CA ASN A 173 -10.88 -34.73 -4.88
C ASN A 173 -11.12 -36.06 -5.59
N ALA A 174 -11.43 -36.01 -6.90
CA ALA A 174 -11.76 -37.20 -7.70
C ALA A 174 -10.54 -37.79 -8.47
N GLU A 175 -9.48 -37.01 -8.66
CA GLU A 175 -8.31 -37.42 -9.46
C GLU A 175 -7.09 -37.75 -8.61
N VAL A 176 -6.31 -38.73 -8.99
CA VAL A 176 -5.05 -39.13 -8.32
C VAL A 176 -4.00 -38.01 -8.31
N ARG A 177 -4.11 -37.03 -9.24
CA ARG A 177 -3.24 -35.85 -9.33
C ARG A 177 -3.91 -34.56 -8.84
N GLY A 178 -4.99 -34.66 -8.08
CA GLY A 178 -5.79 -33.51 -7.71
C GLY A 178 -5.01 -32.48 -6.87
N GLN A 179 -4.14 -32.91 -5.99
CA GLN A 179 -3.31 -32.01 -5.16
C GLN A 179 -2.31 -31.21 -6.04
N SER A 180 -1.72 -31.80 -7.06
CA SER A 180 -0.78 -31.07 -7.93
C SER A 180 -1.46 -29.90 -8.67
N ARG A 181 -2.74 -30.02 -9.02
CA ARG A 181 -3.49 -28.89 -9.61
C ARG A 181 -3.68 -27.74 -8.66
N LEU A 182 -3.86 -28.00 -7.37
CA LEU A 182 -3.98 -26.95 -6.35
C LEU A 182 -2.63 -26.27 -6.10
N ILE A 183 -1.55 -27.04 -6.14
CA ILE A 183 -0.18 -26.49 -6.07
C ILE A 183 0.07 -25.58 -7.30
N ASP A 184 -0.29 -26.04 -8.50
CA ASP A 184 -0.19 -25.23 -9.72
C ASP A 184 -1.02 -23.95 -9.62
N GLY A 185 -2.25 -24.02 -9.11
CA GLY A 185 -3.10 -22.83 -8.87
C GLY A 185 -2.45 -21.82 -7.93
N ALA A 186 -1.86 -22.28 -6.81
CA ALA A 186 -1.16 -21.41 -5.89
C ALA A 186 0.10 -20.79 -6.55
N THR A 187 0.95 -21.62 -7.13
CA THR A 187 2.26 -21.20 -7.66
C THR A 187 2.15 -20.36 -8.94
N LEU A 188 1.17 -20.63 -9.79
CA LEU A 188 0.99 -19.92 -11.07
C LEU A 188 0.10 -18.67 -10.95
N ASP A 189 -0.87 -18.67 -10.04
CA ASP A 189 -1.89 -17.62 -10.00
C ASP A 189 -1.79 -16.69 -8.79
N LEU A 190 -1.29 -17.15 -7.65
CA LEU A 190 -1.20 -16.36 -6.42
C LEU A 190 0.20 -15.82 -6.15
N VAL A 191 1.21 -16.69 -6.16
CA VAL A 191 2.59 -16.29 -5.81
C VAL A 191 3.12 -15.15 -6.70
N PRO A 192 2.87 -15.14 -8.04
CA PRO A 192 3.29 -14.05 -8.91
C PRO A 192 2.68 -12.69 -8.52
N LYS A 193 1.61 -12.67 -7.72
CA LYS A 193 0.94 -11.44 -7.25
C LYS A 193 1.41 -11.02 -5.86
N THR A 194 2.69 -11.15 -5.64
CA THR A 194 3.35 -10.77 -4.40
C THR A 194 4.15 -9.50 -4.61
N TYR A 195 3.80 -8.48 -3.84
CA TYR A 195 4.33 -7.13 -4.01
C TYR A 195 5.03 -6.65 -2.75
N LEU A 196 5.98 -5.72 -2.98
CA LEU A 196 6.60 -4.93 -1.93
C LEU A 196 6.30 -3.47 -2.21
N VAL A 197 5.89 -2.74 -1.19
CA VAL A 197 5.75 -1.28 -1.24
C VAL A 197 6.74 -0.68 -0.25
N LEU A 198 7.68 0.07 -0.79
CA LEU A 198 8.73 0.74 -0.02
C LEU A 198 8.43 2.23 0.01
N ASN A 199 8.20 2.79 1.20
CA ASN A 199 7.78 4.18 1.38
C ASN A 199 8.94 5.02 1.90
N LYS A 200 9.51 5.89 1.07
CA LYS A 200 10.48 6.91 1.48
C LYS A 200 9.71 8.17 1.87
N MET A 201 9.87 8.59 3.12
CA MET A 201 9.20 9.78 3.64
C MET A 201 10.20 10.87 3.98
N SER A 202 9.83 12.11 3.68
CA SER A 202 10.54 13.31 4.10
C SER A 202 9.56 14.21 4.85
N PHE A 203 9.93 14.59 6.07
CA PHE A 203 9.19 15.52 6.89
C PHE A 203 9.91 16.87 6.84
N ILE A 204 9.18 17.90 6.45
CA ILE A 204 9.66 19.27 6.38
C ILE A 204 8.72 20.11 7.26
N SER A 205 9.28 20.85 8.21
CA SER A 205 8.53 21.83 8.98
C SER A 205 7.79 22.77 8.02
N ASN A 206 6.52 23.01 8.27
CA ASN A 206 5.74 23.94 7.47
C ASN A 206 6.32 25.36 7.54
N GLU A 207 7.00 25.71 8.62
CA GLU A 207 7.70 26.98 8.75
C GLU A 207 8.77 27.14 7.68
N ILE A 208 9.58 26.10 7.43
CA ILE A 208 10.60 26.12 6.37
C ILE A 208 9.96 26.25 5.00
N ALA A 209 8.93 25.44 4.72
CA ALA A 209 8.21 25.48 3.45
C ALA A 209 7.50 26.83 3.23
N ALA A 210 6.85 27.36 4.27
CA ALA A 210 6.16 28.64 4.23
C ALA A 210 7.14 29.81 4.09
N SER A 211 8.31 29.75 4.75
CA SER A 211 9.38 30.75 4.62
C SER A 211 9.90 30.83 3.19
N TYR A 212 10.12 29.68 2.54
CA TYR A 212 10.53 29.63 1.15
C TYR A 212 9.49 30.23 0.21
N ILE A 213 8.20 29.86 0.38
CA ILE A 213 7.09 30.42 -0.40
C ILE A 213 6.96 31.92 -0.14
N ARG A 214 7.17 32.37 1.11
CA ARG A 214 7.15 33.78 1.48
C ARG A 214 8.27 34.56 0.81
N ALA A 215 9.50 34.00 0.76
CA ALA A 215 10.64 34.59 0.08
C ALA A 215 10.40 34.76 -1.43
N LEU A 216 9.86 33.72 -2.10
CA LEU A 216 9.47 33.81 -3.52
C LEU A 216 8.40 34.86 -3.75
N ALA A 217 7.39 34.96 -2.87
CA ALA A 217 6.36 35.98 -2.97
C ALA A 217 6.95 37.39 -2.77
N GLU A 218 7.94 37.53 -1.90
CA GLU A 218 8.62 38.80 -1.63
C GLU A 218 9.35 39.33 -2.85
N GLU A 219 10.03 38.49 -3.62
CA GLU A 219 10.65 38.89 -4.90
C GLU A 219 9.64 39.48 -5.88
N GLU A 220 8.43 38.90 -5.96
CA GLU A 220 7.38 39.43 -6.82
C GLU A 220 6.72 40.70 -6.22
N ILE A 221 6.57 40.75 -4.90
CA ILE A 221 5.99 41.91 -4.18
C ILE A 221 6.92 43.13 -4.32
N LEU A 222 8.23 42.97 -4.35
CA LEU A 222 9.20 44.04 -4.53
C LEU A 222 9.04 44.75 -5.89
N LYS A 223 8.46 44.08 -6.87
CA LYS A 223 8.16 44.66 -8.20
C LYS A 223 6.90 45.52 -8.20
N LEU A 224 6.12 45.51 -7.11
CA LEU A 224 4.88 46.29 -6.98
C LEU A 224 5.13 47.58 -6.23
N GLU A 225 4.25 48.57 -6.44
CA GLU A 225 4.30 49.87 -5.79
C GLU A 225 2.96 50.24 -5.14
N GLY A 226 3.05 51.12 -4.11
CA GLY A 226 1.90 51.70 -3.43
C GLY A 226 0.95 50.65 -2.82
N LEU A 227 -0.36 50.95 -2.90
CA LEU A 227 -1.41 50.11 -2.28
C LEU A 227 -1.38 48.66 -2.73
N LYS A 228 -0.94 48.37 -3.95
CA LYS A 228 -0.82 46.97 -4.45
C LYS A 228 0.24 46.21 -3.67
N LYS A 229 1.36 46.85 -3.35
CA LYS A 229 2.43 46.26 -2.55
C LYS A 229 1.93 45.95 -1.14
N ASP A 230 1.24 46.88 -0.49
CA ASP A 230 0.72 46.71 0.87
C ASP A 230 -0.30 45.56 0.95
N ILE A 231 -1.20 45.45 -0.02
CA ILE A 231 -2.19 44.39 -0.10
C ILE A 231 -1.49 43.02 -0.32
N ALA A 232 -0.55 42.97 -1.25
CA ALA A 232 0.19 41.73 -1.54
C ALA A 232 1.04 41.26 -0.35
N THR A 233 1.70 42.19 0.36
CA THR A 233 2.45 41.89 1.58
C THR A 233 1.55 41.31 2.66
N LYS A 234 0.42 41.98 2.96
CA LYS A 234 -0.54 41.46 3.97
C LYS A 234 -1.10 40.09 3.60
N LEU A 235 -1.36 39.85 2.32
CA LEU A 235 -1.85 38.57 1.84
C LEU A 235 -0.78 37.48 2.04
N ALA A 236 0.47 37.76 1.66
CA ALA A 236 1.60 36.83 1.84
C ALA A 236 1.86 36.52 3.32
N ASP A 237 1.80 37.52 4.21
CA ASP A 237 1.95 37.34 5.65
C ASP A 237 0.81 36.51 6.24
N ASN A 238 -0.42 36.70 5.79
CA ASN A 238 -1.56 35.90 6.22
C ASN A 238 -1.45 34.44 5.75
N VAL A 239 -0.96 34.22 4.53
CA VAL A 239 -0.70 32.87 4.00
C VAL A 239 0.40 32.22 4.82
N TYR A 240 1.52 32.91 5.02
CA TYR A 240 2.63 32.42 5.85
C TYR A 240 2.14 32.02 7.24
N LYS A 241 1.46 32.92 7.95
CA LYS A 241 0.95 32.66 9.32
C LYS A 241 0.02 31.44 9.39
N LYS A 242 -0.80 31.23 8.35
CA LYS A 242 -1.73 30.09 8.32
C LYS A 242 -1.08 28.76 7.93
N THR A 243 0.04 28.80 7.24
CA THR A 243 0.71 27.61 6.69
C THR A 243 2.01 27.25 7.39
N SER A 244 2.55 28.14 8.26
CA SER A 244 3.82 27.90 8.97
C SER A 244 3.73 26.88 10.10
N GLU A 245 2.53 26.60 10.60
CA GLU A 245 2.33 25.62 11.67
C GLU A 245 2.15 24.21 11.10
N GLY A 246 2.82 23.21 11.71
CA GLY A 246 2.72 21.80 11.36
C GLY A 246 3.81 21.29 10.43
N TYR A 247 3.52 20.24 9.69
CA TYR A 247 4.47 19.56 8.83
C TYR A 247 3.94 19.34 7.41
N SER A 248 4.84 19.52 6.43
CA SER A 248 4.67 19.05 5.06
C SER A 248 5.37 17.72 4.91
N VAL A 249 4.64 16.70 4.50
CA VAL A 249 5.18 15.35 4.33
C VAL A 249 5.12 14.97 2.85
N LEU A 250 6.28 14.67 2.29
CA LEU A 250 6.43 14.09 0.96
C LEU A 250 6.72 12.61 1.10
N THR A 251 5.95 11.78 0.41
CA THR A 251 6.17 10.34 0.38
C THR A 251 6.35 9.88 -1.05
N THR A 252 7.43 9.14 -1.30
CA THR A 252 7.66 8.41 -2.55
C THR A 252 7.54 6.92 -2.24
N ALA A 253 6.58 6.25 -2.90
CA ALA A 253 6.38 4.82 -2.76
C ALA A 253 6.91 4.10 -4.00
N TYR A 254 7.78 3.14 -3.79
CA TYR A 254 8.35 2.27 -4.82
C TYR A 254 7.64 0.92 -4.77
N LEU A 255 7.03 0.54 -5.88
CA LEU A 255 6.35 -0.74 -6.03
C LEU A 255 7.30 -1.74 -6.67
N PHE A 256 7.52 -2.86 -6.01
CA PHE A 256 8.24 -4.02 -6.53
C PHE A 256 7.31 -5.22 -6.57
N ASN A 257 7.59 -6.13 -7.49
CA ASN A 257 6.92 -7.42 -7.62
C ASN A 257 7.95 -8.54 -7.46
N LEU A 258 7.54 -9.66 -6.88
CA LEU A 258 8.34 -10.87 -6.85
C LEU A 258 8.47 -11.42 -8.28
N LYS A 259 9.69 -11.60 -8.77
CA LYS A 259 9.93 -12.33 -10.03
C LYS A 259 9.61 -13.79 -9.81
N TRP A 260 8.67 -14.29 -10.57
CA TRP A 260 8.20 -15.65 -10.42
C TRP A 260 7.94 -16.28 -11.79
N ASP A 261 8.71 -17.32 -12.09
CA ASP A 261 8.65 -18.03 -13.35
C ASP A 261 8.72 -19.55 -13.15
N GLN A 262 8.78 -20.30 -14.21
CA GLN A 262 8.82 -21.75 -14.18
C GLN A 262 10.06 -22.27 -13.45
N SER A 263 11.19 -21.58 -13.52
CA SER A 263 12.42 -22.02 -12.81
C SER A 263 12.27 -21.96 -11.30
N ASN A 264 11.55 -20.96 -10.80
CA ASN A 264 11.24 -20.86 -9.36
C ASN A 264 10.33 -22.01 -8.89
N ILE A 265 9.38 -22.41 -9.74
CA ILE A 265 8.48 -23.53 -9.45
C ILE A 265 9.25 -24.86 -9.42
N GLU A 266 10.13 -25.09 -10.41
CA GLU A 266 11.01 -26.26 -10.44
C GLU A 266 11.93 -26.32 -9.23
N GLU A 267 12.42 -25.17 -8.78
CA GLU A 267 13.25 -25.07 -7.57
C GLU A 267 12.50 -25.53 -6.31
N ILE A 268 11.21 -25.18 -6.18
CA ILE A 268 10.36 -25.68 -5.08
C ILE A 268 10.26 -27.20 -5.14
N TYR A 269 9.91 -27.77 -6.31
CA TYR A 269 9.74 -29.21 -6.46
C TYR A 269 11.03 -30.00 -6.24
N ASN A 270 12.18 -29.43 -6.57
CA ASN A 270 13.47 -30.09 -6.40
C ASN A 270 14.01 -30.02 -4.97
N ASN A 271 13.62 -29.02 -4.21
CA ASN A 271 14.23 -28.70 -2.90
C ASN A 271 13.22 -28.62 -1.75
N TRP A 272 11.98 -29.06 -1.93
CA TRP A 272 10.93 -28.92 -0.91
C TRP A 272 11.25 -29.59 0.43
N GLU A 273 12.05 -30.65 0.43
CA GLU A 273 12.52 -31.33 1.66
C GLU A 273 13.80 -30.75 2.23
N THR A 274 14.50 -29.89 1.48
CA THR A 274 15.79 -29.36 1.87
C THR A 274 15.62 -28.17 2.79
N LYS A 275 16.15 -28.26 4.00
CA LYS A 275 16.14 -27.15 4.96
C LYS A 275 16.87 -25.93 4.38
N ASP A 276 16.29 -24.75 4.55
CA ASP A 276 16.84 -23.47 4.09
C ASP A 276 17.07 -23.38 2.56
N ALA A 277 16.55 -24.33 1.76
CA ALA A 277 16.74 -24.32 0.33
C ALA A 277 16.31 -23.00 -0.32
N PHE A 278 15.14 -22.47 0.04
CA PHE A 278 14.65 -21.21 -0.47
C PHE A 278 15.38 -19.99 0.10
N LEU A 279 15.86 -20.02 1.35
CA LEU A 279 16.63 -18.92 1.96
C LEU A 279 18.01 -18.75 1.31
N ASN A 280 18.59 -19.82 0.80
CA ASN A 280 19.88 -19.80 0.13
C ASN A 280 19.77 -19.68 -1.40
N ASN A 281 18.57 -19.75 -1.94
CA ASN A 281 18.33 -19.63 -3.36
C ASN A 281 18.50 -18.16 -3.80
N ARG A 282 19.28 -17.94 -4.86
CA ARG A 282 19.52 -16.63 -5.46
C ARG A 282 18.52 -16.26 -6.56
N ASN A 283 17.66 -17.22 -6.94
CA ASN A 283 16.70 -17.03 -8.04
C ASN A 283 15.42 -16.29 -7.59
N PHE A 284 15.18 -16.20 -6.27
CA PHE A 284 14.04 -15.44 -5.74
C PHE A 284 14.40 -13.96 -5.63
N ASP A 285 14.13 -13.24 -6.69
CA ASP A 285 14.43 -11.81 -6.83
C ASP A 285 13.16 -10.98 -7.01
N THR A 286 13.31 -9.68 -7.05
CA THR A 286 12.22 -8.71 -7.22
C THR A 286 12.53 -7.76 -8.36
N GLU A 287 11.47 -7.25 -9.00
CA GLU A 287 11.59 -6.25 -10.03
C GLU A 287 10.81 -4.97 -9.68
N HIS A 288 11.35 -3.83 -10.09
CA HIS A 288 10.70 -2.54 -9.91
C HIS A 288 9.57 -2.39 -10.94
N VAL A 289 8.33 -2.24 -10.45
CA VAL A 289 7.13 -2.06 -11.27
C VAL A 289 6.88 -0.57 -11.54
N GLY A 290 7.11 0.28 -10.54
CA GLY A 290 6.92 1.71 -10.69
C GLY A 290 6.92 2.48 -9.39
N THR A 291 6.73 3.79 -9.50
CA THR A 291 6.85 4.75 -8.39
C THR A 291 5.67 5.70 -8.39
N GLU A 292 5.16 6.02 -7.20
CA GLU A 292 4.14 7.05 -6.98
C GLU A 292 4.53 7.99 -5.84
N LYS A 293 4.09 9.24 -5.96
CA LYS A 293 4.37 10.29 -4.97
C LYS A 293 3.07 10.87 -4.41
N ALA A 294 3.09 11.16 -3.12
CA ALA A 294 2.04 11.92 -2.45
C ALA A 294 2.64 12.94 -1.50
N ASN A 295 1.89 14.00 -1.27
CA ASN A 295 2.20 15.01 -0.28
C ASN A 295 0.99 15.27 0.61
N SER A 296 1.23 15.67 1.82
CA SER A 296 0.24 16.15 2.77
C SER A 296 0.79 17.32 3.55
N LEU A 297 -0.08 18.28 3.79
CA LEU A 297 0.13 19.35 4.74
C LEU A 297 -0.77 19.05 5.95
N VAL A 298 -0.19 18.98 7.14
CA VAL A 298 -0.92 18.78 8.39
C VAL A 298 -0.60 19.91 9.34
N THR A 299 -1.64 20.55 9.87
CA THR A 299 -1.53 21.69 10.78
C THR A 299 -1.92 21.30 12.22
N PHE A 300 -1.47 22.07 13.22
CA PHE A 300 -1.77 21.85 14.62
C PHE A 300 -3.24 22.12 14.95
N SER A 301 -3.88 23.08 14.30
CA SER A 301 -5.27 23.42 14.59
C SER A 301 -6.27 22.56 13.84
N LEU A 302 -7.26 22.05 14.56
CA LEU A 302 -8.47 21.46 13.98
C LEU A 302 -9.50 22.58 13.76
N LYS A 303 -10.00 22.73 12.54
CA LYS A 303 -11.00 23.76 12.20
C LYS A 303 -12.34 23.59 12.93
N ALA A 304 -12.59 22.45 13.59
CA ALA A 304 -13.92 22.10 14.07
C ALA A 304 -14.13 22.15 15.59
N GLU A 305 -13.11 22.04 16.44
CA GLU A 305 -13.32 21.90 17.90
C GLU A 305 -12.11 22.35 18.71
N ASP A 306 -11.58 23.50 18.66
CA ASP A 306 -10.60 24.11 19.59
C ASP A 306 -9.65 23.13 20.37
N LYS A 307 -9.43 21.95 19.86
CA LYS A 307 -8.50 20.96 20.40
C LYS A 307 -7.22 21.00 19.59
N ASP A 308 -6.18 21.52 20.20
CA ASP A 308 -4.84 21.46 19.66
C ASP A 308 -4.35 20.01 19.57
N ARG A 309 -3.81 19.63 18.41
CA ARG A 309 -3.13 18.35 18.23
C ARG A 309 -1.74 18.42 18.82
N THR A 310 -1.31 17.34 19.44
CA THR A 310 0.10 17.19 19.79
C THR A 310 0.96 16.98 18.55
N GLU A 311 2.27 17.20 18.68
CA GLU A 311 3.21 16.90 17.59
C GLU A 311 3.13 15.43 17.16
N ASP A 312 3.00 14.51 18.10
CA ASP A 312 2.88 13.07 17.84
C ASP A 312 1.61 12.73 17.06
N ASP A 313 0.48 13.39 17.39
CA ASP A 313 -0.77 13.22 16.62
C ASP A 313 -0.60 13.66 15.18
N ILE A 314 0.11 14.76 14.93
CA ILE A 314 0.36 15.30 13.61
C ILE A 314 1.26 14.36 12.79
N ILE A 315 2.35 13.89 13.40
CA ILE A 315 3.30 12.99 12.73
C ILE A 315 2.60 11.67 12.39
N ASN A 316 1.83 11.13 13.34
CA ASN A 316 1.05 9.91 13.11
C ASN A 316 0.04 10.10 11.97
N LEU A 317 -0.75 11.16 12.04
CA LEU A 317 -1.78 11.46 11.04
C LEU A 317 -1.17 11.68 9.64
N ALA A 318 -0.07 12.44 9.56
CA ALA A 318 0.61 12.71 8.30
C ALA A 318 1.23 11.45 7.71
N THR A 319 1.86 10.61 8.54
CA THR A 319 2.44 9.33 8.12
C THR A 319 1.37 8.43 7.53
N VAL A 320 0.30 8.16 8.28
CA VAL A 320 -0.76 7.24 7.85
C VAL A 320 -1.47 7.75 6.60
N ARG A 321 -1.88 9.03 6.57
CA ARG A 321 -2.56 9.62 5.39
C ARG A 321 -1.71 9.59 4.13
N ASN A 322 -0.40 9.75 4.25
CA ASN A 322 0.47 9.67 3.09
C ASN A 322 0.65 8.24 2.59
N VAL A 323 0.79 7.26 3.50
CA VAL A 323 0.79 5.84 3.13
C VAL A 323 -0.49 5.48 2.38
N GLU A 324 -1.66 5.87 2.89
CA GLU A 324 -2.94 5.64 2.22
C GLU A 324 -3.02 6.29 0.84
N LYS A 325 -2.53 7.54 0.71
CA LYS A 325 -2.55 8.26 -0.58
C LYS A 325 -1.67 7.60 -1.63
N VAL A 326 -0.42 7.25 -1.30
CA VAL A 326 0.47 6.60 -2.27
C VAL A 326 -0.05 5.21 -2.63
N PHE A 327 -0.57 4.48 -1.64
CA PHE A 327 -1.18 3.17 -1.85
C PHE A 327 -2.36 3.25 -2.82
N SER A 328 -3.26 4.21 -2.60
CA SER A 328 -4.37 4.48 -3.51
C SER A 328 -3.91 4.80 -4.93
N LYS A 329 -2.84 5.60 -5.09
CA LYS A 329 -2.28 5.91 -6.41
C LYS A 329 -1.70 4.68 -7.09
N LEU A 330 -0.93 3.86 -6.35
CA LEU A 330 -0.37 2.61 -6.85
C LEU A 330 -1.48 1.66 -7.33
N THR A 331 -2.53 1.47 -6.53
CA THR A 331 -3.66 0.60 -6.87
C THR A 331 -4.47 1.11 -8.06
N LYS A 332 -4.51 2.42 -8.30
CA LYS A 332 -5.20 2.99 -9.47
C LYS A 332 -4.38 2.85 -10.76
N LYS A 333 -3.07 2.98 -10.67
CA LYS A 333 -2.18 3.06 -11.84
C LYS A 333 -1.72 1.71 -12.34
N TYR A 334 -1.32 0.80 -11.45
CA TYR A 334 -0.70 -0.47 -11.82
C TYR A 334 -1.73 -1.59 -11.84
N GLU A 335 -2.02 -2.11 -13.03
CA GLU A 335 -3.13 -3.04 -13.27
C GLU A 335 -3.01 -4.33 -12.45
N ASP A 336 -1.81 -4.91 -12.40
CA ASP A 336 -1.57 -6.15 -11.67
C ASP A 336 -1.66 -5.98 -10.16
N PHE A 337 -1.43 -4.76 -9.66
CA PHE A 337 -1.52 -4.43 -8.25
C PHE A 337 -2.95 -4.15 -7.78
N LYS A 338 -3.91 -3.96 -8.71
CA LYS A 338 -5.32 -3.70 -8.36
C LYS A 338 -5.94 -4.90 -7.63
N PRO A 339 -6.43 -4.73 -6.40
CA PRO A 339 -7.13 -5.82 -5.72
C PRO A 339 -8.49 -6.08 -6.37
N LYS A 340 -8.90 -7.34 -6.36
CA LYS A 340 -10.27 -7.73 -6.64
C LYS A 340 -11.01 -7.82 -5.31
N ALA A 341 -11.96 -6.92 -5.07
CA ALA A 341 -12.75 -6.88 -3.86
C ALA A 341 -14.11 -7.59 -4.06
N PRO A 342 -14.62 -8.36 -3.09
CA PRO A 342 -15.92 -8.97 -3.20
C PRO A 342 -17.05 -7.94 -3.14
N LEU A 343 -18.13 -8.17 -3.88
CA LEU A 343 -19.39 -7.47 -3.65
C LEU A 343 -19.97 -7.93 -2.31
N ALA A 344 -20.37 -6.98 -1.48
CA ALA A 344 -21.10 -7.25 -0.25
C ALA A 344 -22.57 -7.53 -0.56
N GLU A 345 -23.14 -6.78 -1.52
CA GLU A 345 -24.49 -6.96 -2.03
C GLU A 345 -24.50 -6.83 -3.55
N PHE A 346 -25.18 -7.74 -4.23
CA PHE A 346 -25.24 -7.78 -5.70
C PHE A 346 -26.61 -7.41 -6.28
N GLY A 347 -27.53 -6.93 -5.43
CA GLY A 347 -28.86 -6.45 -5.80
C GLY A 347 -28.88 -4.99 -6.27
N LYS A 348 -29.87 -4.24 -5.78
CA LYS A 348 -29.98 -2.78 -5.97
C LYS A 348 -30.21 -2.11 -4.62
N PRO A 349 -29.24 -1.32 -4.13
CA PRO A 349 -27.93 -1.03 -4.76
C PRO A 349 -26.96 -2.20 -4.66
N MET A 350 -25.96 -2.25 -5.55
CA MET A 350 -24.76 -3.06 -5.34
C MET A 350 -23.86 -2.35 -4.36
N THR A 351 -23.22 -3.07 -3.44
CA THR A 351 -22.33 -2.49 -2.43
C THR A 351 -21.05 -3.27 -2.29
N ALA A 352 -19.97 -2.61 -1.80
CA ALA A 352 -18.72 -3.26 -1.47
C ALA A 352 -18.01 -2.52 -0.33
N PHE A 353 -17.17 -3.23 0.43
CA PHE A 353 -16.33 -2.69 1.51
C PHE A 353 -15.04 -2.07 0.96
N ILE A 354 -15.19 -1.05 0.12
CA ILE A 354 -14.13 -0.17 -0.36
C ILE A 354 -14.61 1.26 -0.24
N GLY A 355 -13.70 2.21 -0.04
CA GLY A 355 -14.08 3.58 0.24
C GLY A 355 -13.03 4.61 -0.14
N MET A 356 -12.99 5.70 0.60
CA MET A 356 -12.05 6.80 0.36
C MET A 356 -10.58 6.40 0.61
N LYS A 357 -10.32 5.39 1.46
CA LYS A 357 -8.98 4.81 1.69
C LYS A 357 -8.42 4.21 0.39
N GLU A 358 -9.27 3.58 -0.41
CA GLU A 358 -8.93 3.08 -1.75
C GLU A 358 -8.97 4.18 -2.82
N GLY A 359 -9.14 5.43 -2.39
CA GLY A 359 -9.11 6.61 -3.24
C GLY A 359 -10.40 6.86 -4.01
N LEU A 360 -11.52 6.35 -3.58
CA LEU A 360 -12.80 6.64 -4.21
C LEU A 360 -13.19 8.10 -3.95
N THR A 361 -13.54 8.81 -5.00
CA THR A 361 -13.99 10.21 -4.98
C THR A 361 -15.35 10.39 -5.62
N GLY A 362 -15.82 9.34 -6.30
CA GLY A 362 -17.09 9.28 -6.98
C GLY A 362 -16.99 9.43 -8.50
N GLY A 363 -17.51 8.44 -9.18
CA GLY A 363 -17.49 8.37 -10.63
C GLY A 363 -16.54 7.35 -11.19
N GLU A 364 -15.74 6.70 -10.35
CA GLU A 364 -14.91 5.57 -10.74
C GLU A 364 -15.79 4.43 -11.26
N THR A 365 -15.28 3.75 -12.28
CA THR A 365 -15.97 2.63 -12.92
C THR A 365 -15.28 1.32 -12.57
N PHE A 366 -16.06 0.35 -12.17
CA PHE A 366 -15.62 -1.00 -11.85
C PHE A 366 -16.25 -1.98 -12.82
N GLU A 367 -15.53 -3.02 -13.18
CA GLU A 367 -16.12 -4.21 -13.76
C GLU A 367 -16.51 -5.20 -12.66
N VAL A 368 -17.59 -5.93 -12.91
CA VAL A 368 -18.04 -7.03 -12.05
C VAL A 368 -17.59 -8.33 -12.69
N LEU A 369 -16.90 -9.14 -11.92
CA LEU A 369 -16.25 -10.36 -12.37
C LEU A 369 -16.87 -11.57 -11.67
N ASN A 370 -17.24 -12.58 -12.44
CA ASN A 370 -17.50 -13.91 -11.93
C ASN A 370 -16.30 -14.82 -12.16
N GLU A 371 -16.06 -15.70 -11.23
CA GLU A 371 -15.10 -16.79 -11.41
C GLU A 371 -15.72 -17.87 -12.29
N GLU A 372 -15.00 -18.27 -13.30
CA GLU A 372 -15.34 -19.39 -14.16
C GLU A 372 -14.12 -20.29 -14.33
N PHE A 373 -14.35 -21.60 -14.39
CA PHE A 373 -13.30 -22.55 -14.66
C PHE A 373 -13.09 -22.69 -16.19
N ASP A 374 -11.87 -22.51 -16.63
CA ASP A 374 -11.48 -22.79 -18.01
C ASP A 374 -11.00 -24.23 -18.15
N SER A 375 -11.82 -25.10 -18.69
CA SER A 375 -11.52 -26.51 -18.86
C SER A 375 -10.34 -26.78 -19.84
N LYS A 376 -9.93 -25.78 -20.65
CA LYS A 376 -8.80 -25.94 -21.59
C LYS A 376 -7.46 -25.73 -20.89
N THR A 377 -7.41 -24.74 -19.99
CA THR A 377 -6.18 -24.41 -19.27
C THR A 377 -6.12 -25.00 -17.89
N GLY A 378 -7.22 -25.53 -17.37
CA GLY A 378 -7.33 -26.01 -15.99
C GLY A 378 -7.23 -24.89 -14.93
N ARG A 379 -7.52 -23.64 -15.32
CA ARG A 379 -7.34 -22.47 -14.45
C ARG A 379 -8.65 -21.74 -14.18
N THR A 380 -8.72 -21.08 -13.05
CA THR A 380 -9.78 -20.11 -12.76
C THR A 380 -9.57 -18.84 -13.58
N ILE A 381 -10.57 -18.48 -14.37
CA ILE A 381 -10.61 -17.23 -15.13
C ILE A 381 -11.67 -16.30 -14.56
N TYR A 382 -11.51 -15.01 -14.81
CA TYR A 382 -12.45 -13.98 -14.38
C TYR A 382 -13.19 -13.41 -15.55
N LYS A 383 -14.50 -13.68 -15.61
CA LYS A 383 -15.36 -13.20 -16.70
C LYS A 383 -16.11 -11.95 -16.29
N SER A 384 -15.97 -10.90 -17.06
CA SER A 384 -16.73 -9.66 -16.83
C SER A 384 -18.22 -9.87 -17.15
N VAL A 385 -19.08 -9.61 -16.15
CA VAL A 385 -20.54 -9.77 -16.26
C VAL A 385 -21.28 -8.44 -16.21
N GLY A 386 -20.57 -7.33 -16.07
CA GLY A 386 -21.15 -6.01 -16.09
C GLY A 386 -20.17 -4.93 -15.64
N LYS A 387 -20.65 -3.68 -15.72
CA LYS A 387 -19.93 -2.51 -15.24
C LYS A 387 -20.79 -1.71 -14.29
N ILE A 388 -20.20 -1.25 -13.20
CA ILE A 388 -20.84 -0.44 -12.17
C ILE A 388 -20.01 0.80 -11.90
N LYS A 389 -20.64 1.84 -11.41
CA LYS A 389 -20.02 3.14 -11.17
C LYS A 389 -20.26 3.57 -9.73
N VAL A 390 -19.26 4.12 -9.08
CA VAL A 390 -19.36 4.64 -7.71
C VAL A 390 -20.46 5.71 -7.63
N ASP A 391 -21.38 5.55 -6.69
CA ASP A 391 -22.36 6.60 -6.37
C ASP A 391 -21.72 7.65 -5.46
N LYS A 392 -21.53 8.86 -6.01
CA LYS A 392 -20.92 10.00 -5.27
C LYS A 392 -21.58 10.33 -3.94
N LYS A 393 -22.87 9.97 -3.79
CA LYS A 393 -23.64 10.28 -2.59
C LYS A 393 -23.53 9.23 -1.49
N SER A 394 -22.88 8.09 -1.77
CA SER A 394 -22.80 6.96 -0.85
C SER A 394 -21.42 6.31 -0.96
N ILE A 395 -20.37 7.07 -0.62
CA ILE A 395 -18.99 6.60 -0.52
C ILE A 395 -18.65 6.45 0.96
N TRP A 396 -18.19 5.28 1.33
CA TRP A 396 -17.70 5.02 2.68
C TRP A 396 -16.40 5.81 2.95
N ASP A 397 -16.39 6.59 4.03
CA ASP A 397 -15.18 7.24 4.52
C ASP A 397 -14.49 6.30 5.52
N ASN A 398 -13.65 5.41 5.01
CA ASN A 398 -12.89 4.42 5.77
C ASN A 398 -11.44 4.85 6.01
N ARG A 399 -11.10 6.14 5.84
CA ARG A 399 -9.75 6.65 6.05
C ARG A 399 -9.41 6.69 7.53
N TYR A 400 -8.11 6.62 7.82
CA TYR A 400 -7.62 6.82 9.18
C TYR A 400 -8.04 8.20 9.72
N SER A 401 -8.54 8.21 10.95
CA SER A 401 -9.10 9.41 11.59
C SER A 401 -10.21 10.09 10.77
N ALA A 402 -11.03 9.31 10.07
CA ALA A 402 -12.26 9.83 9.47
C ALA A 402 -13.20 10.44 10.53
N ASP A 403 -13.07 9.98 11.76
CA ASP A 403 -13.81 10.44 12.95
C ASP A 403 -13.42 11.86 13.42
N ASP A 404 -12.41 12.50 12.83
CA ASP A 404 -12.13 13.94 13.01
C ASP A 404 -13.31 14.83 12.53
N LYS A 405 -14.23 14.26 11.77
CA LYS A 405 -15.54 14.86 11.48
C LYS A 405 -16.55 14.29 12.48
N PRO A 406 -17.52 15.11 12.93
CA PRO A 406 -18.60 14.56 13.73
C PRO A 406 -19.17 13.35 13.04
N ASN A 407 -19.11 12.19 13.71
CA ASN A 407 -19.63 10.94 13.20
C ASN A 407 -21.08 11.16 12.77
N ASP A 408 -21.34 11.03 11.48
CA ASP A 408 -22.70 10.81 11.03
C ASP A 408 -23.03 9.34 11.33
N PRO A 409 -23.80 9.04 12.39
CA PRO A 409 -24.15 7.67 12.74
C PRO A 409 -24.96 6.99 11.64
N ASN A 410 -25.44 7.77 10.66
CA ASN A 410 -26.14 7.32 9.47
C ASN A 410 -25.26 7.31 8.22
N GLY A 411 -23.96 7.61 8.36
CA GLY A 411 -23.01 7.55 7.25
C GLY A 411 -22.89 6.12 6.68
N PRO A 412 -22.54 5.99 5.40
CA PRO A 412 -22.41 4.68 4.78
C PRO A 412 -21.21 3.91 5.38
N ASP A 413 -21.44 2.66 5.78
CA ASP A 413 -20.42 1.70 6.22
C ASP A 413 -19.80 0.91 5.04
N ARG A 414 -20.27 1.16 3.84
CA ARG A 414 -19.82 0.57 2.57
C ARG A 414 -20.17 1.51 1.41
N THR A 415 -19.47 1.40 0.30
CA THR A 415 -19.75 2.21 -0.88
C THR A 415 -20.83 1.58 -1.74
N SER A 416 -21.78 2.39 -2.19
CA SER A 416 -22.83 1.98 -3.14
C SER A 416 -22.43 2.26 -4.58
N PHE A 417 -22.92 1.41 -5.48
CA PHE A 417 -22.65 1.49 -6.91
C PHE A 417 -23.94 1.56 -7.71
N LYS A 418 -23.91 2.35 -8.77
CA LYS A 418 -24.94 2.43 -9.81
C LYS A 418 -24.51 1.62 -11.04
N GLY A 419 -25.43 0.97 -11.69
CA GLY A 419 -25.17 0.22 -12.92
C GLY A 419 -25.93 -1.09 -12.97
N LYS A 420 -25.55 -1.94 -13.92
CA LYS A 420 -26.16 -3.25 -14.11
C LYS A 420 -25.09 -4.32 -14.26
N ALA A 421 -25.19 -5.33 -13.42
CA ALA A 421 -24.47 -6.59 -13.55
C ALA A 421 -25.48 -7.73 -13.32
N ALA A 422 -26.32 -7.98 -14.32
CA ALA A 422 -27.47 -8.89 -14.19
C ALA A 422 -27.08 -10.34 -13.84
N LYS A 423 -25.82 -10.71 -14.08
CA LYS A 423 -25.27 -12.03 -13.76
C LYS A 423 -24.40 -12.02 -12.50
N ALA A 424 -24.36 -10.90 -11.76
CA ALA A 424 -23.66 -10.86 -10.48
C ALA A 424 -24.34 -11.82 -9.50
N THR A 425 -23.53 -12.54 -8.75
CA THR A 425 -23.94 -13.55 -7.77
C THR A 425 -23.19 -13.34 -6.47
N TYR A 426 -23.52 -14.11 -5.46
CA TYR A 426 -22.70 -14.20 -4.26
C TYR A 426 -21.29 -14.69 -4.63
N GLY A 427 -20.27 -13.97 -4.17
CA GLY A 427 -18.87 -14.24 -4.54
C GLY A 427 -18.37 -13.49 -5.79
N SER A 428 -19.24 -12.74 -6.50
CA SER A 428 -18.77 -11.85 -7.57
C SER A 428 -17.80 -10.82 -7.02
N LEU A 429 -16.73 -10.56 -7.78
CA LEU A 429 -15.69 -9.60 -7.43
C LEU A 429 -15.86 -8.31 -8.23
N ILE A 430 -15.32 -7.22 -7.73
CA ILE A 430 -15.19 -5.97 -8.48
C ILE A 430 -13.73 -5.59 -8.62
N ARG A 431 -13.38 -5.00 -9.77
CA ARG A 431 -12.07 -4.48 -10.08
C ARG A 431 -12.19 -3.10 -10.72
N LEU A 432 -11.40 -2.14 -10.26
CA LEU A 432 -11.35 -0.78 -10.81
C LEU A 432 -10.82 -0.82 -12.24
N ILE A 433 -11.53 -0.17 -13.19
CA ILE A 433 -11.11 -0.05 -14.60
C ILE A 433 -10.91 1.40 -15.05
N LYS A 434 -11.53 2.37 -14.35
CA LYS A 434 -11.37 3.81 -14.68
C LYS A 434 -11.74 4.68 -13.49
#